data_003f4c62ea9f1fd308e4825bcff0b6c4
#
_entry.id   003f4c62ea9f1fd308e4825bcff0b6c4
#
_cell.length_a   1.000
_cell.length_b   1.000
_cell.length_c   1.000
_cell.angle_alpha   90.00
_cell.angle_beta   90.00
_cell.angle_gamma   90.00
#
_symmetry.space_group_name_H-M   'P 1'
#
loop_
_entity.id
_entity.type
_entity.pdbx_description
1 polymer ?
#
loop_
_entity_poly.entity_id
_entity_poly.type
_entity_poly.pdbx_seq_one_letter_code
_entity_poly.pdbx_strand_id
1 'polypeptide(L)'
;MLLARSEQLILTVLASRGPCYGLELVQASRGRLKRGSVYVTLGRMEEKGYVTSSAGGDDGRRRYRPTALGDRALMAARTFAGKIRLEAKA
;
A
#
# COMPACT_ATOMS: atom_id res chain seq x y z
N MET A 1 8.30 -2.74 -13.41
CA MET A 1 8.70 -3.08 -12.05
C MET A 1 7.49 -3.53 -11.24
N LEU A 2 7.59 -4.67 -10.61
CA LEU A 2 6.48 -5.21 -9.84
C LEU A 2 6.49 -4.67 -8.42
N LEU A 3 5.30 -4.44 -7.88
CA LEU A 3 5.16 -4.06 -6.48
C LEU A 3 5.50 -5.24 -5.57
N ALA A 4 6.21 -4.96 -4.49
CA ALA A 4 6.41 -5.96 -3.45
C ALA A 4 5.07 -6.30 -2.80
N ARG A 5 5.00 -7.47 -2.19
CA ARG A 5 3.77 -7.94 -1.55
C ARG A 5 3.25 -6.98 -0.49
N SER A 6 4.15 -6.46 0.33
CA SER A 6 3.79 -5.48 1.36
C SER A 6 3.28 -4.18 0.76
N GLU A 7 3.85 -3.75 -0.36
CA GLU A 7 3.41 -2.54 -1.05
C GLU A 7 2.00 -2.72 -1.62
N GLN A 8 1.75 -3.87 -2.24
CA GLN A 8 0.41 -4.19 -2.76
C GLN A 8 -0.62 -4.21 -1.65
N LEU A 9 -0.28 -4.79 -0.51
CA LEU A 9 -1.18 -4.87 0.62
C LEU A 9 -1.53 -3.49 1.16
N ILE A 10 -0.52 -2.63 1.31
CA ILE A 10 -0.74 -1.26 1.76
C ILE A 10 -1.66 -0.50 0.80
N LEU A 11 -1.38 -0.57 -0.49
CA LEU A 11 -2.19 0.13 -1.49
C LEU A 11 -3.61 -0.42 -1.53
N THR A 12 -3.78 -1.72 -1.36
CA THR A 12 -5.11 -2.35 -1.31
C THR A 12 -5.93 -1.82 -0.14
N VAL A 13 -5.32 -1.72 1.03
CA VAL A 13 -6.01 -1.20 2.22
C VAL A 13 -6.38 0.27 2.03
N LEU A 14 -5.44 1.07 1.51
CA LEU A 14 -5.70 2.49 1.26
C LEU A 14 -6.79 2.71 0.22
N ALA A 15 -6.82 1.89 -0.83
CA ALA A 15 -7.87 1.98 -1.84
C ALA A 15 -9.24 1.64 -1.27
N SER A 16 -9.30 0.71 -0.33
CA SER A 16 -10.54 0.25 0.27
C SER A 16 -11.05 1.17 1.38
N ARG A 17 -10.15 1.63 2.24
CA ARG A 17 -10.51 2.39 3.45
C ARG A 17 -10.34 3.89 3.32
N GLY A 18 -9.53 4.34 2.35
CA GLY A 18 -9.12 5.73 2.29
C GLY A 18 -7.88 6.00 3.16
N PRO A 19 -7.61 7.27 3.48
CA PRO A 19 -6.41 7.61 4.24
C PRO A 19 -6.31 6.88 5.58
N CYS A 20 -5.13 6.35 5.89
CA CYS A 20 -4.89 5.56 7.10
C CYS A 20 -3.60 5.99 7.79
N TYR A 21 -3.57 5.84 9.10
CA TYR A 21 -2.33 5.87 9.87
C TYR A 21 -1.58 4.54 9.68
N GLY A 22 -0.27 4.56 9.92
CA GLY A 22 0.53 3.34 9.78
C GLY A 22 0.05 2.18 10.64
N LEU A 23 -0.36 2.45 11.88
CA LEU A 23 -0.87 1.39 12.75
C LEU A 23 -2.22 0.83 12.29
N GLU A 24 -3.04 1.65 11.63
CA GLU A 24 -4.28 1.15 11.03
C GLU A 24 -3.99 0.15 9.91
N LEU A 25 -2.92 0.41 9.15
CA LEU A 25 -2.50 -0.52 8.11
C LEU A 25 -2.06 -1.85 8.70
N VAL A 26 -1.30 -1.80 9.81
CA VAL A 26 -0.88 -3.02 10.51
C VAL A 26 -2.09 -3.83 10.97
N GLN A 27 -3.06 -3.18 11.59
CA GLN A 27 -4.27 -3.82 12.06
C GLN A 27 -5.10 -4.40 10.92
N ALA A 28 -5.27 -3.64 9.86
CA ALA A 28 -6.06 -4.08 8.70
C ALA A 28 -5.41 -5.25 7.97
N SER A 29 -4.10 -5.40 8.08
CA SER A 29 -3.36 -6.47 7.41
C SER A 29 -3.47 -7.82 8.11
N ARG A 30 -4.03 -7.85 9.31
CA ARG A 30 -4.16 -9.06 10.13
C ARG A 30 -2.82 -9.75 10.35
N GLY A 31 -1.81 -8.95 10.68
CA GLY A 31 -0.48 -9.47 11.01
C GLY A 31 0.47 -9.65 9.83
N ARG A 32 0.03 -9.37 8.61
CA ARG A 32 0.90 -9.45 7.43
C ARG A 32 1.89 -8.31 7.36
N LEU A 33 1.50 -7.13 7.85
CA LEU A 33 2.39 -6.00 7.98
C LEU A 33 2.86 -5.92 9.42
N LYS A 34 4.17 -5.78 9.60
CA LYS A 34 4.77 -5.70 10.92
C LYS A 34 4.93 -4.25 11.35
N ARG A 35 4.69 -4.00 12.62
CA ARG A 35 4.84 -2.70 13.22
C ARG A 35 6.25 -2.12 13.02
N GLY A 36 7.25 -2.98 13.13
CA GLY A 36 8.65 -2.55 13.02
C GLY A 36 9.10 -2.22 11.60
N SER A 37 8.36 -2.65 10.57
CA SER A 37 8.77 -2.45 9.18
C SER A 37 7.79 -1.62 8.37
N VAL A 38 6.58 -1.39 8.86
CA VAL A 38 5.55 -0.68 8.08
C VAL A 38 6.01 0.74 7.70
N TYR A 39 6.67 1.44 8.61
CA TYR A 39 7.11 2.81 8.33
C TYR A 39 8.28 2.87 7.36
N VAL A 40 9.16 1.87 7.38
CA VAL A 40 10.23 1.76 6.39
C VAL A 40 9.63 1.56 5.00
N THR A 41 8.66 0.67 4.89
CA THR A 41 7.98 0.41 3.62
C THR A 41 7.24 1.64 3.13
N LEU A 42 6.50 2.31 4.02
CA LEU A 42 5.78 3.54 3.67
C LEU A 42 6.74 4.64 3.20
N GLY A 43 7.88 4.79 3.86
CA GLY A 43 8.89 5.76 3.45
C GLY A 43 9.40 5.50 2.04
N ARG A 44 9.68 4.24 1.72
CA ARG A 44 10.10 3.85 0.38
C ARG A 44 9.02 4.11 -0.66
N MET A 45 7.77 3.82 -0.31
CA MET A 45 6.64 4.06 -1.20
C MET A 45 6.43 5.55 -1.45
N GLU A 46 6.65 6.37 -0.43
CA GLU A 46 6.57 7.81 -0.55
C GLU A 46 7.66 8.33 -1.49
N GLU A 47 8.88 7.83 -1.36
CA GLU A 47 9.98 8.18 -2.25
C GLU A 47 9.70 7.80 -3.70
N LYS A 48 9.06 6.65 -3.90
CA LYS A 48 8.68 6.18 -5.25
C LYS A 48 7.46 6.92 -5.80
N GLY A 49 6.78 7.70 -4.96
CA GLY A 49 5.60 8.44 -5.37
C GLY A 49 4.31 7.62 -5.36
N TYR A 50 4.29 6.47 -4.71
CA TYR A 50 3.08 5.64 -4.65
C TYR A 50 2.11 6.08 -3.57
N VAL A 51 2.61 6.70 -2.51
CA VAL A 51 1.79 7.25 -1.43
C VAL A 51 2.30 8.62 -1.07
N THR A 52 1.43 9.41 -0.45
CA THR A 52 1.79 10.69 0.15
C THR A 52 1.27 10.69 1.58
N SER A 53 1.86 11.53 2.42
CA SER A 53 1.44 11.60 3.81
C SER A 53 1.24 13.05 4.23
N SER A 54 0.39 13.24 5.21
CA SER A 54 0.18 14.55 5.83
C SER A 54 0.10 14.37 7.33
N ALA A 55 0.54 15.38 8.07
CA ALA A 55 0.35 15.40 9.51
C ALA A 55 -1.14 15.49 9.76
N GLY A 56 -1.69 14.49 10.44
CA GLY A 56 -3.13 14.42 10.62
C GLY A 56 -3.48 14.30 12.08
N GLY A 57 -3.79 15.38 12.72
CA GLY A 57 -4.29 15.35 14.07
C GLY A 57 -3.33 15.90 15.09
N ASP A 58 -3.81 15.96 16.33
CA ASP A 58 -3.13 16.65 17.42
C ASP A 58 -1.90 15.93 17.95
N ASP A 59 -1.76 14.65 17.61
CA ASP A 59 -0.67 13.80 18.10
C ASP A 59 0.50 13.68 17.13
N GLY A 60 0.46 14.39 16.01
CA GLY A 60 1.54 14.41 15.04
C GLY A 60 1.68 13.16 14.20
N ARG A 61 0.76 12.22 14.30
CA ARG A 61 0.80 11.02 13.46
C ARG A 61 0.54 11.38 12.01
N ARG A 62 1.20 10.65 11.11
CA ARG A 62 1.03 10.87 9.68
C ARG A 62 -0.06 9.96 9.13
N ARG A 63 -0.92 10.54 8.32
CA ARG A 63 -1.95 9.81 7.62
C ARG A 63 -1.51 9.66 6.17
N TYR A 64 -1.55 8.43 5.67
CA TYR A 64 -1.08 8.08 4.34
C TYR A 64 -2.26 7.90 3.40
N ARG A 65 -2.06 8.31 2.14
CA ARG A 65 -3.05 8.14 1.08
C ARG A 65 -2.33 7.73 -0.19
N PRO A 66 -3.01 6.98 -1.10
CA PRO A 66 -2.40 6.61 -2.37
C PRO A 66 -2.36 7.83 -3.29
N THR A 67 -1.37 7.84 -4.19
CA THR A 67 -1.31 8.80 -5.28
C THR A 67 -1.93 8.18 -6.53
N ALA A 68 -2.12 8.98 -7.58
CA ALA A 68 -2.56 8.45 -8.86
C ALA A 68 -1.58 7.41 -9.40
N LEU A 69 -0.28 7.62 -9.19
CA LEU A 69 0.74 6.65 -9.59
C LEU A 69 0.60 5.35 -8.78
N GLY A 70 0.35 5.46 -7.47
CA GLY A 70 0.13 4.28 -6.63
C GLY A 70 -1.07 3.48 -7.06
N ASP A 71 -2.18 4.16 -7.37
CA ASP A 71 -3.39 3.49 -7.85
C ASP A 71 -3.14 2.75 -9.16
N ARG A 72 -2.41 3.39 -10.09
CA ARG A 72 -2.07 2.76 -11.36
C ARG A 72 -1.14 1.56 -11.17
N ALA A 73 -0.17 1.68 -10.26
CA ALA A 73 0.74 0.58 -9.96
C ALA A 73 0.00 -0.63 -9.39
N LEU A 74 -0.96 -0.38 -8.49
CA LEU A 74 -1.77 -1.45 -7.93
C LEU A 74 -2.63 -2.12 -8.99
N MET A 75 -3.25 -1.34 -9.85
CA MET A 75 -4.07 -1.87 -10.93
C MET A 75 -3.25 -2.72 -11.89
N ALA A 76 -2.05 -2.26 -12.24
CA ALA A 76 -1.13 -3.01 -13.10
C ALA A 76 -0.72 -4.34 -12.45
N ALA A 77 -0.43 -4.32 -11.15
CA ALA A 77 -0.05 -5.54 -10.41
C ALA A 77 -1.19 -6.55 -10.39
N ARG A 78 -2.42 -6.10 -10.19
CA ARG A 78 -3.60 -6.96 -10.21
C ARG A 78 -3.85 -7.55 -11.57
N THR A 79 -3.72 -6.76 -12.62
CA THR A 79 -3.89 -7.20 -14.00
C THR A 79 -2.85 -8.25 -14.36
N PHE A 80 -1.59 -8.01 -14.00
CA PHE A 80 -0.50 -8.94 -14.25
C PHE A 80 -0.74 -10.28 -13.54
N ALA A 81 -1.13 -10.25 -12.28
CA ALA A 81 -1.41 -11.45 -11.51
C ALA A 81 -2.58 -12.23 -12.10
N GLY A 82 -3.63 -11.54 -12.52
CA GLY A 82 -4.77 -12.17 -13.19
C GLY A 82 -4.39 -12.82 -14.50
N LYS A 83 -3.54 -12.15 -15.27
CA LYS A 83 -3.09 -12.66 -16.56
C LYS A 83 -2.26 -13.94 -16.39
N ILE A 84 -1.34 -13.94 -15.43
CA ILE A 84 -0.55 -15.13 -15.12
C ILE A 84 -1.46 -16.30 -14.69
N ARG A 85 -2.45 -15.99 -13.87
CA ARG A 85 -3.39 -17.00 -13.39
C ARG A 85 -4.19 -17.62 -14.52
N LEU A 86 -4.61 -16.82 -15.49
CA LEU A 86 -5.32 -17.33 -16.67
C LEU A 86 -4.42 -18.21 -17.52
N GLU A 87 -3.18 -17.82 -17.73
CA GLU A 87 -2.22 -18.60 -18.50
C GLU A 87 -1.93 -19.94 -17.83
N ALA A 88 -1.84 -19.95 -16.50
CA ALA A 88 -1.60 -21.19 -15.77
C ALA A 88 -2.75 -22.18 -15.89
N LYS A 89 -3.96 -21.70 -16.14
CA LYS A 89 -5.13 -22.57 -16.33
C LYS A 89 -5.30 -23.07 -17.74
N ALA A 90 -4.65 -22.41 -18.67
CA ALA A 90 -4.70 -22.81 -20.06
C ALA A 90 -3.78 -24.00 -20.32
#